data_97c22939a868174db64ebe61f064698c
#
_entry.id   97c22939a868174db64ebe61f064698c
#
_cell.length_a   1.000
_cell.length_b   1.000
_cell.length_c   1.000
_cell.angle_alpha   90.00
_cell.angle_beta   90.00
_cell.angle_gamma   90.00
#
_symmetry.space_group_name_H-M   'P 1'
#
loop_
_entity.id
_entity.type
_entity.pdbx_description
1 polymer ?
#
loop_
_entity_poly.entity_id
_entity_poly.type
_entity_poly.pdbx_seq_one_letter_code
_entity_poly.pdbx_strand_id
1 'polypeptide(L)'
;MTQSGPTGDHLVEMLAALANPLRLRIVARLATGRDYVSHLAREIGVSRPLLHMHLQRLEAAGLILGSLELSDDGKAMKYYEVAPFDLRLTATTLAEAAATLSTSDPVVKESPR
;
A
#
# COMPACT_ATOMS: atom_id res chain seq x y z
N MET A 1 7.22 3.72 26.05
CA MET A 1 7.05 2.78 25.43
C MET A 1 6.73 2.95 24.06
N THR A 2 7.13 2.21 23.27
CA THR A 2 6.98 2.42 21.97
C THR A 2 5.82 1.81 21.44
N GLN A 3 5.23 2.44 20.49
CA GLN A 3 4.14 1.89 19.78
C GLN A 3 4.61 0.83 18.95
N SER A 4 4.04 -0.28 18.97
CA SER A 4 4.52 -1.38 18.20
C SER A 4 3.82 -1.56 16.91
N GLY A 5 2.97 -0.69 16.48
CA GLY A 5 2.27 -0.86 15.22
C GLY A 5 1.85 0.45 14.65
N PRO A 6 1.19 0.45 13.50
CA PRO A 6 0.74 1.69 12.91
C PRO A 6 -0.39 2.30 13.71
N THR A 7 -0.61 3.59 13.50
CA THR A 7 -1.79 4.24 14.09
C THR A 7 -3.02 3.67 13.43
N GLY A 8 -4.16 3.90 14.07
CA GLY A 8 -5.42 3.45 13.49
C GLY A 8 -5.68 4.03 12.12
N ASP A 9 -5.41 5.33 11.95
CA ASP A 9 -5.62 5.97 10.64
C ASP A 9 -4.75 5.31 9.57
N HIS A 10 -3.48 5.06 9.87
CA HIS A 10 -2.59 4.47 8.90
C HIS A 10 -2.97 3.01 8.63
N LEU A 11 -3.39 2.29 9.67
CA LEU A 11 -3.82 0.91 9.49
C LEU A 11 -5.01 0.84 8.54
N VAL A 12 -5.97 1.74 8.69
CA VAL A 12 -7.13 1.77 7.80
C VAL A 12 -6.69 2.01 6.36
N GLU A 13 -5.75 2.93 6.15
CA GLU A 13 -5.25 3.18 4.80
C GLU A 13 -4.57 1.97 4.21
N MET A 14 -3.75 1.29 5.00
CA MET A 14 -3.04 0.13 4.51
C MET A 14 -3.99 -1.00 4.18
N LEU A 15 -4.96 -1.26 5.06
CA LEU A 15 -5.92 -2.33 4.81
C LEU A 15 -6.80 -2.02 3.61
N ALA A 16 -7.21 -0.77 3.46
CA ALA A 16 -8.02 -0.38 2.31
C ALA A 16 -7.24 -0.56 1.01
N ALA A 17 -5.95 -0.23 1.02
CA ALA A 17 -5.14 -0.42 -0.16
C ALA A 17 -4.95 -1.90 -0.49
N LEU A 18 -4.86 -2.75 0.53
CA LEU A 18 -4.67 -4.18 0.32
C LEU A 18 -5.96 -4.92 0.01
N ALA A 19 -7.11 -4.32 0.29
CA ALA A 19 -8.39 -5.00 0.10
C ALA A 19 -8.82 -4.94 -1.36
N ASN A 20 -7.98 -5.47 -2.22
CA ASN A 20 -8.23 -5.49 -3.66
C ASN A 20 -7.36 -6.59 -4.24
N PRO A 21 -7.93 -7.58 -4.94
CA PRO A 21 -7.14 -8.71 -5.42
C PRO A 21 -5.98 -8.30 -6.31
N LEU A 22 -6.19 -7.31 -7.17
CA LEU A 22 -5.13 -6.91 -8.06
C LEU A 22 -3.99 -6.25 -7.29
N ARG A 23 -4.30 -5.40 -6.33
CA ARG A 23 -3.26 -4.77 -5.53
C ARG A 23 -2.52 -5.80 -4.68
N LEU A 24 -3.23 -6.80 -4.17
CA LEU A 24 -2.55 -7.85 -3.44
C LEU A 24 -1.57 -8.60 -4.33
N ARG A 25 -1.97 -8.85 -5.59
CA ARG A 25 -1.07 -9.50 -6.53
C ARG A 25 0.14 -8.64 -6.84
N ILE A 26 -0.04 -7.34 -6.93
CA ILE A 26 1.08 -6.43 -7.19
C ILE A 26 2.09 -6.50 -6.06
N VAL A 27 1.62 -6.46 -4.81
CA VAL A 27 2.53 -6.54 -3.68
C VAL A 27 3.24 -7.90 -3.68
N ALA A 28 2.50 -8.96 -3.95
CA ALA A 28 3.10 -10.30 -3.98
C ALA A 28 4.17 -10.40 -5.06
N ARG A 29 3.92 -9.81 -6.22
CA ARG A 29 4.91 -9.84 -7.28
C ARG A 29 6.15 -9.04 -6.91
N LEU A 30 5.97 -7.86 -6.32
CA LEU A 30 7.10 -7.04 -5.93
C LEU A 30 7.86 -7.63 -4.74
N ALA A 31 7.22 -8.52 -3.98
CA ALA A 31 7.90 -9.18 -2.88
C ALA A 31 9.03 -10.07 -3.36
N THR A 32 9.01 -10.48 -4.63
CA THR A 32 10.09 -11.30 -5.18
C THR A 32 11.24 -10.45 -5.71
N GLY A 33 11.07 -9.14 -5.76
CA GLY A 33 12.11 -8.24 -6.23
C GLY A 33 11.49 -7.04 -6.90
N ARG A 34 12.20 -5.93 -6.89
CA ARG A 34 11.67 -4.71 -7.50
C ARG A 34 11.51 -4.89 -9.00
N ASP A 35 10.68 -4.07 -9.59
CA ASP A 35 10.40 -4.15 -11.01
C ASP A 35 9.99 -2.79 -11.52
N TYR A 36 10.04 -2.60 -12.85
CA TYR A 36 9.64 -1.34 -13.43
C TYR A 36 8.27 -1.47 -14.08
N VAL A 37 7.65 -0.32 -14.27
CA VAL A 37 6.23 -0.27 -14.59
C VAL A 37 5.82 -1.09 -15.80
N SER A 38 6.56 -0.96 -16.91
CA SER A 38 6.11 -1.66 -18.11
C SER A 38 6.22 -3.18 -17.99
N HIS A 39 7.27 -3.66 -17.32
CA HIS A 39 7.40 -5.10 -17.12
C HIS A 39 6.35 -5.61 -16.13
N LEU A 40 6.13 -4.84 -15.07
CA LEU A 40 5.13 -5.21 -14.07
C LEU A 40 3.74 -5.26 -14.69
N ALA A 41 3.43 -4.31 -15.57
CA ALA A 41 2.12 -4.30 -16.24
C ALA A 41 1.93 -5.57 -17.06
N ARG A 42 2.96 -5.99 -17.76
CA ARG A 42 2.88 -7.22 -18.54
C ARG A 42 2.74 -8.44 -17.65
N GLU A 43 3.49 -8.48 -16.55
CA GLU A 43 3.42 -9.61 -15.64
C GLU A 43 2.06 -9.72 -14.98
N ILE A 44 1.48 -8.59 -14.58
CA ILE A 44 0.18 -8.59 -13.93
C ILE A 44 -0.95 -8.76 -14.95
N GLY A 45 -0.70 -8.32 -16.18
CA GLY A 45 -1.71 -8.46 -17.22
C GLY A 45 -2.71 -7.30 -17.28
N VAL A 46 -2.25 -6.08 -17.00
CA VAL A 46 -3.12 -4.91 -17.05
C VAL A 46 -2.46 -3.81 -17.84
N SER A 47 -3.24 -2.81 -18.20
CA SER A 47 -2.68 -1.66 -18.91
C SER A 47 -1.84 -0.83 -17.96
N ARG A 48 -0.91 -0.06 -18.53
CA ARG A 48 -0.09 0.80 -17.70
C ARG A 48 -0.89 1.83 -16.92
N PRO A 49 -1.89 2.50 -17.52
CA PRO A 49 -2.66 3.46 -16.74
C PRO A 49 -3.37 2.83 -15.55
N LEU A 50 -3.93 1.63 -15.75
CA LEU A 50 -4.60 0.96 -14.65
C LEU A 50 -3.60 0.55 -13.57
N LEU A 51 -2.47 0.00 -13.97
CA LEU A 51 -1.45 -0.36 -13.03
C LEU A 51 -0.99 0.86 -12.24
N HIS A 52 -0.78 1.97 -12.94
CA HIS A 52 -0.29 3.18 -12.30
C HIS A 52 -1.25 3.66 -11.20
N MET A 53 -2.54 3.56 -11.45
CA MET A 53 -3.52 3.93 -10.45
C MET A 53 -3.40 3.08 -9.19
N HIS A 54 -3.21 1.79 -9.37
CA HIS A 54 -3.05 0.89 -8.23
C HIS A 54 -1.72 1.12 -7.52
N LEU A 55 -0.66 1.39 -8.26
CA LEU A 55 0.63 1.66 -7.65
C LEU A 55 0.58 2.93 -6.80
N GLN A 56 -0.13 3.94 -7.28
CA GLN A 56 -0.25 5.17 -6.51
C GLN A 56 -0.97 4.93 -5.19
N ARG A 57 -2.01 4.10 -5.21
CA ARG A 57 -2.74 3.78 -4.00
C ARG A 57 -1.85 3.05 -2.99
N LEU A 58 -1.07 2.10 -3.47
CA LEU A 58 -0.17 1.33 -2.61
C LEU A 58 0.95 2.21 -2.05
N GLU A 59 1.47 3.08 -2.89
CA GLU A 59 2.54 3.97 -2.46
C GLU A 59 2.04 4.97 -1.42
N ALA A 60 0.86 5.52 -1.64
CA ALA A 60 0.29 6.47 -0.70
C ALA A 60 0.04 5.84 0.67
N ALA A 61 -0.25 4.54 0.69
CA ALA A 61 -0.46 3.83 1.95
C ALA A 61 0.85 3.36 2.60
N GLY A 62 1.99 3.62 1.95
CA GLY A 62 3.27 3.25 2.52
C GLY A 62 3.65 1.81 2.34
N LEU A 63 2.99 1.11 1.42
CA LEU A 63 3.25 -0.32 1.23
C LEU A 63 4.31 -0.61 0.18
N ILE A 64 4.53 0.33 -0.73
CA ILE A 64 5.58 0.21 -1.74
C ILE A 64 6.29 1.53 -1.88
N LEU A 65 7.49 1.49 -2.44
CA LEU A 65 8.32 2.67 -2.66
C LEU A 65 8.66 2.75 -4.13
N GLY A 66 8.57 3.95 -4.68
CA GLY A 66 8.93 4.17 -6.06
C GLY A 66 10.23 4.95 -6.18
N SER A 67 11.01 4.66 -7.19
CA SER A 67 12.24 5.41 -7.44
C SER A 67 12.44 5.54 -8.94
N LEU A 68 13.03 6.66 -9.34
CA LEU A 68 13.31 6.90 -10.73
C LEU A 68 14.78 6.65 -10.95
N GLU A 69 15.11 5.83 -11.90
CA GLU A 69 16.51 5.49 -12.20
C GLU A 69 16.79 5.63 -13.67
N LEU A 70 18.04 5.90 -14.02
CA LEU A 70 18.43 5.98 -15.41
C LEU A 70 18.98 4.63 -15.83
N SER A 71 18.52 4.18 -17.01
CA SER A 71 19.08 2.96 -17.57
C SER A 71 20.40 3.30 -18.24
N ASP A 72 21.10 2.27 -18.70
CA ASP A 72 22.40 2.45 -19.33
C ASP A 72 22.36 3.37 -20.52
N ASP A 73 21.25 3.38 -21.25
CA ASP A 73 21.15 4.24 -22.42
C ASP A 73 20.53 5.59 -22.08
N GLY A 74 20.46 5.94 -20.80
CA GLY A 74 19.99 7.26 -20.39
C GLY A 74 18.50 7.43 -20.25
N LYS A 75 17.72 6.36 -20.39
CA LYS A 75 16.30 6.47 -20.25
C LYS A 75 15.91 6.44 -18.78
N ALA A 76 14.97 7.30 -18.41
CA ALA A 76 14.45 7.31 -17.05
C ALA A 76 13.44 6.19 -16.90
N MET A 77 13.61 5.36 -15.88
CA MET A 77 12.71 4.25 -15.60
C MET A 77 12.23 4.32 -14.17
N LYS A 78 10.94 4.13 -14.00
CA LYS A 78 10.35 4.14 -12.66
C LYS A 78 10.29 2.72 -12.14
N TYR A 79 10.96 2.50 -11.00
CA TYR A 79 10.96 1.20 -10.35
C TYR A 79 10.13 1.25 -9.08
N TYR A 80 9.56 0.13 -8.71
CA TYR A 80 8.82 0.00 -7.47
C TYR A 80 9.33 -1.23 -6.71
N GLU A 81 9.31 -1.12 -5.40
CA GLU A 81 9.68 -2.23 -4.54
C GLU A 81 8.82 -2.20 -3.30
N VAL A 82 8.73 -3.32 -2.60
CA VAL A 82 7.93 -3.39 -1.40
C VAL A 82 8.61 -2.59 -0.29
N ALA A 83 7.85 -1.78 0.42
CA ALA A 83 8.39 -1.06 1.56
C ALA A 83 8.56 -2.04 2.72
N PRO A 84 9.44 -1.73 3.66
CA PRO A 84 9.62 -2.64 4.80
C PRO A 84 8.48 -2.46 5.79
N PHE A 85 7.36 -3.10 5.55
CA PHE A 85 6.22 -3.05 6.45
C PHE A 85 5.96 -4.42 7.04
N ASP A 86 5.32 -4.43 8.19
CA ASP A 86 5.02 -5.66 8.89
C ASP A 86 3.72 -5.43 9.65
N LEU A 87 2.65 -6.09 9.22
CA LEU A 87 1.34 -5.92 9.84
C LEU A 87 0.98 -7.17 10.62
N ARG A 88 0.73 -6.98 11.90
CA ARG A 88 0.29 -8.07 12.73
C ARG A 88 -1.16 -7.82 13.10
N LEU A 89 -2.04 -8.62 12.63
CA LEU A 89 -3.47 -8.43 12.83
C LEU A 89 -4.00 -9.44 13.85
N THR A 90 -4.22 -8.95 15.05
CA THR A 90 -4.88 -9.72 16.08
C THR A 90 -5.92 -8.80 16.69
N ALA A 91 -6.84 -9.36 17.45
CA ALA A 91 -7.82 -8.52 18.13
C ALA A 91 -7.14 -7.47 18.99
N THR A 92 -6.03 -7.84 19.63
CA THR A 92 -5.31 -6.91 20.47
C THR A 92 -4.67 -5.78 19.66
N THR A 93 -4.00 -6.11 18.56
CA THR A 93 -3.36 -5.05 17.77
C THR A 93 -4.39 -4.15 17.12
N LEU A 94 -5.55 -4.71 16.76
CA LEU A 94 -6.61 -3.88 16.19
C LEU A 94 -7.19 -2.95 17.25
N ALA A 95 -7.36 -3.43 18.49
CA ALA A 95 -7.85 -2.56 19.55
C ALA A 95 -6.86 -1.45 19.86
N GLU A 96 -5.57 -1.76 19.85
CA GLU A 96 -4.55 -0.75 20.08
C GLU A 96 -4.57 0.31 18.99
N ALA A 97 -4.69 -0.11 17.74
CA ALA A 97 -4.73 0.84 16.64
C ALA A 97 -5.99 1.69 16.70
N ALA A 98 -7.11 1.05 17.03
CA ALA A 98 -8.39 1.78 17.10
C ALA A 98 -8.33 2.91 18.13
N ALA A 99 -7.58 2.71 19.20
CA ALA A 99 -7.49 3.71 20.25
C ALA A 99 -6.81 5.00 19.75
N THR A 100 -6.09 4.93 18.64
CA THR A 100 -5.40 6.10 18.11
C THR A 100 -6.10 6.72 16.92
N LEU A 101 -7.29 6.24 16.54
CA LEU A 101 -8.01 6.82 15.43
C LEU A 101 -8.27 8.30 15.69
N SER A 102 -8.00 9.11 14.69
CA SER A 102 -8.04 10.53 14.88
C SER A 102 -9.47 11.05 14.96
N THR A 103 -10.40 10.45 14.23
CA THR A 103 -11.76 10.89 14.27
C THR A 103 -12.65 9.73 14.00
N SER A 104 -13.88 9.86 14.39
CA SER A 104 -14.83 8.85 14.05
C SER A 104 -15.22 8.99 12.62
N ASP A 105 -15.62 7.90 12.05
CA ASP A 105 -16.15 7.89 10.72
C ASP A 105 -17.35 8.79 10.67
N PRO A 106 -17.45 9.68 9.71
CA PRO A 106 -18.61 10.53 9.60
C PRO A 106 -19.91 9.78 9.54
N VAL A 107 -19.92 8.63 8.91
CA VAL A 107 -21.13 7.86 8.86
C VAL A 107 -21.53 7.39 10.23
N VAL A 108 -20.58 6.97 11.02
CA VAL A 108 -20.90 6.55 12.35
C VAL A 108 -21.36 7.71 13.18
N LYS A 109 -20.80 8.87 12.99
CA LYS A 109 -21.21 9.97 13.70
C LYS A 109 -22.60 10.35 13.46
N GLU A 110 -23.06 10.15 12.28
CA GLU A 110 -24.38 10.47 12.00
C GLU A 110 -25.31 9.51 12.48
N SER A 111 -24.92 8.42 12.88
CA SER A 111 -25.82 7.45 13.34
C SER A 111 -26.39 7.93 14.57
N PRO A 112 -27.58 7.96 14.64
CA PRO A 112 -28.19 8.51 15.75
C PRO A 112 -28.05 7.63 16.77
N ARG A 113 -27.94 7.48 17.09
CA ARG A 113 -27.85 6.91 17.93
C ARG A 113 -28.62 6.70 18.38
#